data_9d53e1b5459424dbf2d513f515b82d2a
#
_entry.id   9d53e1b5459424dbf2d513f515b82d2a
#
_cell.length_a   1.000
_cell.length_b   1.000
_cell.length_c   1.000
_cell.angle_alpha   90.00
_cell.angle_beta   90.00
_cell.angle_gamma   90.00
#
_symmetry.space_group_name_H-M   'P 1'
#
loop_
_entity.id
_entity.type
_entity.pdbx_description
1 polymer ?
#
loop_
_entity_poly.entity_id
_entity_poly.type
_entity_poly.pdbx_seq_one_letter_code
_entity_poly.pdbx_strand_id
1 'polypeptide(L)'
;MAEKHLIVVGGGLAGLMSTIKAAEKGAHVDLFSVVPVKRSHSVCAQGGINGAVNTKGEGDSPWIHFDDTVYGGDFLANQPPVKAMTEAAPKIIHLLDRMGVMFNRTNEGLLDFRRFGGTLHHRTAYAGATTGQQLLYALDEQVRAYEVDGLVTKYEGWEFLGI
;
A
#
# COMPACT_ATOMS: atom_id res chain seq x y z
N MET A 1 26.88 -0.56 16.71
CA MET A 1 25.95 0.50 16.25
C MET A 1 24.81 0.55 17.25
N ALA A 2 24.30 1.75 17.58
CA ALA A 2 23.14 1.82 18.48
C ALA A 2 21.95 1.10 17.83
N GLU A 3 21.27 0.28 18.60
CA GLU A 3 20.05 -0.39 18.19
C GLU A 3 18.98 0.67 17.87
N LYS A 4 18.42 0.62 16.66
CA LYS A 4 17.40 1.59 16.24
C LYS A 4 16.05 1.07 16.67
N HIS A 5 15.34 1.85 17.48
CA HIS A 5 13.99 1.56 17.91
C HIS A 5 13.03 2.62 17.36
N LEU A 6 11.93 2.18 16.76
CA LEU A 6 10.94 3.04 16.13
C LEU A 6 9.54 2.72 16.66
N ILE A 7 8.74 3.75 16.85
CA ILE A 7 7.32 3.64 17.16
C ILE A 7 6.54 3.98 15.90
N VAL A 8 5.65 3.08 15.50
CA VAL A 8 4.70 3.28 14.40
C VAL A 8 3.29 3.32 14.98
N VAL A 9 2.56 4.40 14.72
CA VAL A 9 1.17 4.57 15.16
C VAL A 9 0.24 4.44 13.97
N GLY A 10 -0.61 3.42 14.01
CA GLY A 10 -1.60 3.13 12.98
C GLY A 10 -1.35 1.80 12.26
N GLY A 11 -2.24 0.83 12.44
CA GLY A 11 -2.17 -0.53 11.86
C GLY A 11 -2.79 -0.67 10.46
N GLY A 12 -2.93 0.42 9.70
CA GLY A 12 -3.38 0.38 8.31
C GLY A 12 -2.24 0.08 7.33
N LEU A 13 -2.52 0.13 6.01
CA LEU A 13 -1.54 -0.19 4.96
C LEU A 13 -0.25 0.62 5.08
N ALA A 14 -0.35 1.92 5.39
CA ALA A 14 0.81 2.80 5.53
C ALA A 14 1.67 2.40 6.73
N GLY A 15 1.06 2.14 7.89
CA GLY A 15 1.78 1.72 9.09
C GLY A 15 2.43 0.36 8.93
N LEU A 16 1.72 -0.62 8.37
CA LEU A 16 2.30 -1.95 8.09
C LEU A 16 3.48 -1.86 7.13
N MET A 17 3.38 -1.11 6.03
CA MET A 17 4.49 -0.94 5.09
C MET A 17 5.67 -0.19 5.73
N SER A 18 5.41 0.83 6.56
CA SER A 18 6.46 1.55 7.30
C SER A 18 7.19 0.61 8.28
N THR A 19 6.45 -0.24 8.98
CA THR A 19 6.98 -1.28 9.89
C THR A 19 7.88 -2.25 9.13
N ILE A 20 7.42 -2.79 7.99
CA ILE A 20 8.20 -3.68 7.13
C ILE A 20 9.51 -3.00 6.70
N LYS A 21 9.42 -1.78 6.19
CA LYS A 21 10.60 -1.05 5.68
C LYS A 21 11.60 -0.68 6.79
N ALA A 22 11.14 -0.47 7.99
CA ALA A 22 12.01 -0.26 9.15
C ALA A 22 12.69 -1.56 9.60
N ALA A 23 11.94 -2.65 9.72
CA ALA A 23 12.45 -3.96 10.09
C ALA A 23 13.45 -4.52 9.05
N GLU A 24 13.19 -4.34 7.75
CA GLU A 24 14.14 -4.68 6.67
C GLU A 24 15.52 -4.01 6.85
N LYS A 25 15.56 -2.87 7.54
CA LYS A 25 16.81 -2.13 7.85
C LYS A 25 17.37 -2.46 9.22
N GLY A 26 16.84 -3.49 9.89
CA GLY A 26 17.29 -3.96 11.20
C GLY A 26 16.86 -3.05 12.35
N ALA A 27 15.78 -2.29 12.21
CA ALA A 27 15.21 -1.55 13.32
C ALA A 27 14.21 -2.41 14.10
N HIS A 28 14.19 -2.29 15.42
CA HIS A 28 13.09 -2.77 16.24
C HIS A 28 11.90 -1.81 16.12
N VAL A 29 10.69 -2.35 15.94
CA VAL A 29 9.48 -1.55 15.73
C VAL A 29 8.38 -1.96 16.69
N ASP A 30 7.86 -0.99 17.44
CA ASP A 30 6.61 -1.10 18.17
C ASP A 30 5.48 -0.51 17.32
N LEU A 31 4.56 -1.38 16.87
CA LEU A 31 3.42 -1.00 16.05
C LEU A 31 2.15 -0.92 16.93
N PHE A 32 1.63 0.28 17.10
CA PHE A 32 0.41 0.55 17.87
C PHE A 32 -0.80 0.69 16.95
N SER A 33 -1.91 0.03 17.31
CA SER A 33 -3.16 0.10 16.55
C SER A 33 -4.36 0.07 17.50
N VAL A 34 -5.33 0.97 17.26
CA VAL A 34 -6.56 1.03 18.06
C VAL A 34 -7.46 -0.19 17.86
N VAL A 35 -7.34 -0.85 16.72
CA VAL A 35 -8.03 -2.13 16.39
C VAL A 35 -7.00 -3.16 15.96
N PRO A 36 -7.34 -4.46 15.97
CA PRO A 36 -6.51 -5.46 15.31
C PRO A 36 -6.17 -5.02 13.88
N VAL A 37 -4.90 -5.13 13.47
CA VAL A 37 -4.44 -4.58 12.16
C VAL A 37 -5.28 -5.08 10.99
N LYS A 38 -5.72 -6.35 11.01
CA LYS A 38 -6.61 -6.93 9.99
C LYS A 38 -8.02 -6.32 9.97
N ARG A 39 -8.37 -5.49 10.94
CA ARG A 39 -9.65 -4.76 11.04
C ARG A 39 -9.49 -3.25 10.86
N SER A 40 -8.31 -2.78 10.49
CA SER A 40 -8.11 -1.37 10.17
C SER A 40 -9.01 -0.95 9.00
N HIS A 41 -9.33 0.34 8.92
CA HIS A 41 -10.25 0.85 7.88
C HIS A 41 -9.83 0.49 6.45
N SER A 42 -8.55 0.25 6.21
CA SER A 42 -8.03 -0.21 4.92
C SER A 42 -8.70 -1.49 4.41
N VAL A 43 -9.24 -2.36 5.30
CA VAL A 43 -9.94 -3.59 4.92
C VAL A 43 -11.18 -3.31 4.07
N CYS A 44 -11.81 -2.14 4.22
CA CYS A 44 -13.03 -1.75 3.53
C CYS A 44 -12.80 -1.27 2.10
N ALA A 45 -11.56 -1.06 1.66
CA ALA A 45 -11.27 -0.57 0.32
C ALA A 45 -11.56 -1.65 -0.74
N GLN A 46 -12.40 -1.31 -1.72
CA GLN A 46 -12.87 -2.23 -2.75
C GLN A 46 -12.43 -1.83 -4.16
N GLY A 47 -12.10 -0.56 -4.37
CA GLY A 47 -11.84 0.00 -5.69
C GLY A 47 -10.61 -0.57 -6.38
N GLY A 48 -9.57 -0.79 -5.65
CA GLY A 48 -8.24 -1.13 -6.14
C GLY A 48 -7.22 -0.04 -5.86
N ILE A 49 -6.03 -0.22 -6.38
CA ILE A 49 -4.93 0.75 -6.28
C ILE A 49 -4.47 1.18 -7.67
N ASN A 50 -4.22 2.48 -7.84
CA ASN A 50 -3.79 3.05 -9.12
C ASN A 50 -2.27 2.98 -9.28
N GLY A 51 -1.83 2.54 -10.46
CA GLY A 51 -0.43 2.62 -10.88
C GLY A 51 -0.32 2.41 -12.38
N ALA A 52 0.36 3.32 -13.05
CA ALA A 52 0.49 3.33 -14.52
C ALA A 52 1.48 2.26 -14.99
N VAL A 53 1.12 0.97 -14.85
CA VAL A 53 1.90 -0.18 -15.36
C VAL A 53 1.78 -0.29 -16.89
N ASN A 54 0.68 0.22 -17.45
CA ASN A 54 0.39 0.24 -18.88
C ASN A 54 0.35 -1.15 -19.56
N THR A 55 -0.12 -2.17 -18.85
CA THR A 55 -0.23 -3.55 -19.36
C THR A 55 -1.09 -3.64 -20.63
N LYS A 56 -2.09 -2.77 -20.76
CA LYS A 56 -3.00 -2.74 -21.93
C LYS A 56 -2.47 -1.92 -23.11
N GLY A 57 -1.30 -1.29 -22.98
CA GLY A 57 -0.70 -0.53 -24.09
C GLY A 57 -1.45 0.74 -24.47
N GLU A 58 -2.19 1.36 -23.54
CA GLU A 58 -2.99 2.57 -23.79
C GLU A 58 -2.16 3.88 -23.78
N GLY A 59 -0.83 3.78 -23.61
CA GLY A 59 0.06 4.94 -23.52
C GLY A 59 0.05 5.61 -22.15
N ASP A 60 -0.50 4.95 -21.12
CA ASP A 60 -0.45 5.46 -19.75
C ASP A 60 0.97 5.52 -19.19
N SER A 61 1.22 6.48 -18.33
CA SER A 61 2.53 6.69 -17.71
C SER A 61 2.41 7.25 -16.29
N PRO A 62 3.45 7.12 -15.46
CA PRO A 62 3.49 7.79 -14.16
C PRO A 62 3.29 9.30 -14.25
N TRP A 63 3.70 9.94 -15.34
CA TRP A 63 3.48 11.36 -15.59
C TRP A 63 2.01 11.68 -15.84
N ILE A 64 1.32 10.92 -16.69
CA ILE A 64 -0.11 11.08 -16.93
C ILE A 64 -0.89 10.81 -15.63
N HIS A 65 -0.47 9.79 -14.86
CA HIS A 65 -1.05 9.52 -13.55
C HIS A 65 -0.85 10.69 -12.57
N PHE A 66 0.30 11.35 -12.62
CA PHE A 66 0.57 12.56 -11.83
C PHE A 66 -0.38 13.70 -12.23
N ASP A 67 -0.47 14.01 -13.52
CA ASP A 67 -1.33 15.07 -14.04
C ASP A 67 -2.80 14.84 -13.64
N ASP A 68 -3.32 13.63 -13.85
CA ASP A 68 -4.69 13.27 -13.48
C ASP A 68 -4.93 13.42 -11.96
N THR A 69 -3.92 13.09 -11.14
CA THR A 69 -4.03 13.20 -9.67
C THR A 69 -4.04 14.66 -9.22
N VAL A 70 -3.19 15.49 -9.80
CA VAL A 70 -3.14 16.94 -9.49
C VAL A 70 -4.43 17.63 -9.97
N TYR A 71 -4.88 17.31 -11.17
CA TYR A 71 -6.14 17.83 -11.73
C TYR A 71 -7.35 17.40 -10.88
N GLY A 72 -7.44 16.12 -10.53
CA GLY A 72 -8.53 15.58 -9.70
C GLY A 72 -8.57 16.14 -8.28
N GLY A 73 -7.46 16.69 -7.81
CA GLY A 73 -7.33 17.40 -6.54
C GLY A 73 -7.49 18.92 -6.67
N ASP A 74 -8.07 19.43 -7.76
CA ASP A 74 -8.25 20.86 -8.03
C ASP A 74 -6.97 21.67 -7.89
N PHE A 75 -5.82 21.09 -8.20
CA PHE A 75 -4.47 21.68 -8.06
C PHE A 75 -4.10 22.10 -6.62
N LEU A 76 -4.83 21.63 -5.60
CA LEU A 76 -4.57 21.94 -4.20
C LEU A 76 -3.51 21.01 -3.57
N ALA A 77 -3.19 19.90 -4.22
CA ALA A 77 -2.24 18.92 -3.70
C ALA A 77 -0.81 19.45 -3.67
N ASN A 78 -0.03 19.03 -2.66
CA ASN A 78 1.41 19.22 -2.67
C ASN A 78 2.03 18.32 -3.75
N GLN A 79 2.48 18.90 -4.85
CA GLN A 79 2.87 18.17 -6.06
C GLN A 79 4.10 17.26 -5.90
N PRO A 80 5.18 17.62 -5.19
CA PRO A 80 6.34 16.75 -5.04
C PRO A 80 6.03 15.37 -4.44
N PRO A 81 5.26 15.22 -3.35
CA PRO A 81 4.81 13.92 -2.86
C PRO A 81 3.92 13.16 -3.84
N VAL A 82 3.02 13.85 -4.58
CA VAL A 82 2.18 13.23 -5.60
C VAL A 82 3.05 12.63 -6.71
N LYS A 83 4.04 13.37 -7.19
CA LYS A 83 4.99 12.88 -8.21
C LYS A 83 5.73 11.64 -7.72
N ALA A 84 6.30 11.69 -6.52
CA ALA A 84 7.01 10.55 -5.94
C ALA A 84 6.10 9.32 -5.82
N MET A 85 4.84 9.49 -5.41
CA MET A 85 3.84 8.43 -5.31
C MET A 85 3.54 7.81 -6.68
N THR A 86 3.26 8.61 -7.70
CA THR A 86 2.89 8.10 -9.03
C THR A 86 4.05 7.41 -9.75
N GLU A 87 5.28 7.88 -9.54
CA GLU A 87 6.50 7.23 -10.05
C GLU A 87 6.78 5.89 -9.35
N ALA A 88 6.48 5.78 -8.05
CA ALA A 88 6.67 4.56 -7.28
C ALA A 88 5.55 3.53 -7.50
N ALA A 89 4.33 3.96 -7.82
CA ALA A 89 3.13 3.12 -7.85
C ALA A 89 3.27 1.84 -8.71
N PRO A 90 3.84 1.85 -9.94
CA PRO A 90 4.01 0.62 -10.71
C PRO A 90 4.87 -0.42 -9.99
N LYS A 91 5.97 0.02 -9.36
CA LYS A 91 6.87 -0.87 -8.60
C LYS A 91 6.20 -1.41 -7.35
N ILE A 92 5.36 -0.60 -6.68
CA ILE A 92 4.62 -1.00 -5.49
C ILE A 92 3.58 -2.07 -5.84
N ILE A 93 2.85 -1.94 -6.96
CA ILE A 93 1.90 -2.96 -7.42
C ILE A 93 2.61 -4.30 -7.62
N HIS A 94 3.74 -4.32 -8.31
CA HIS A 94 4.51 -5.54 -8.50
C HIS A 94 5.09 -6.09 -7.18
N LEU A 95 5.47 -5.22 -6.24
CA LEU A 95 5.93 -5.65 -4.92
C LEU A 95 4.80 -6.34 -4.16
N LEU A 96 3.61 -5.74 -4.12
CA LEU A 96 2.43 -6.31 -3.45
C LEU A 96 1.99 -7.63 -4.08
N ASP A 97 2.07 -7.75 -5.40
CA ASP A 97 1.84 -9.00 -6.11
C ASP A 97 2.80 -10.11 -5.63
N ARG A 98 4.10 -9.81 -5.54
CA ARG A 98 5.10 -10.75 -4.99
C ARG A 98 4.91 -11.06 -3.50
N MET A 99 4.31 -10.15 -2.73
CA MET A 99 3.94 -10.39 -1.33
C MET A 99 2.69 -11.26 -1.18
N GLY A 100 2.06 -11.68 -2.29
CA GLY A 100 0.93 -12.60 -2.26
C GLY A 100 -0.44 -11.93 -2.36
N VAL A 101 -0.53 -10.66 -2.73
CA VAL A 101 -1.82 -10.03 -3.03
C VAL A 101 -2.44 -10.70 -4.26
N MET A 102 -3.62 -11.24 -4.10
CA MET A 102 -4.32 -11.98 -5.16
C MET A 102 -5.04 -11.05 -6.13
N PHE A 103 -4.27 -10.23 -6.86
CA PHE A 103 -4.82 -9.38 -7.90
C PHE A 103 -5.46 -10.19 -9.03
N ASN A 104 -6.49 -9.63 -9.63
CA ASN A 104 -7.08 -10.18 -10.84
C ASN A 104 -6.03 -10.29 -11.97
N ARG A 105 -6.19 -11.34 -12.79
CA ARG A 105 -5.29 -11.65 -13.90
C ARG A 105 -6.05 -11.70 -15.22
N THR A 106 -5.35 -11.37 -16.30
CA THR A 106 -5.81 -11.67 -17.66
C THR A 106 -5.73 -13.17 -17.95
N ASN A 107 -6.30 -13.61 -19.08
CA ASN A 107 -6.21 -15.01 -19.51
C ASN A 107 -4.76 -15.47 -19.74
N GLU A 108 -3.84 -14.55 -20.05
CA GLU A 108 -2.42 -14.79 -20.25
C GLU A 108 -1.63 -14.79 -18.92
N GLY A 109 -2.29 -14.57 -17.77
CA GLY A 109 -1.68 -14.56 -16.45
C GLY A 109 -1.05 -13.24 -16.04
N LEU A 110 -1.16 -12.19 -16.85
CA LEU A 110 -0.69 -10.85 -16.49
C LEU A 110 -1.64 -10.18 -15.49
N LEU A 111 -1.15 -9.19 -14.73
CA LEU A 111 -2.00 -8.37 -13.87
C LEU A 111 -3.07 -7.68 -14.72
N ASP A 112 -4.33 -7.82 -14.32
CA ASP A 112 -5.42 -7.10 -14.95
C ASP A 112 -5.66 -5.76 -14.27
N PHE A 113 -6.04 -4.78 -15.07
CA PHE A 113 -6.31 -3.41 -14.64
C PHE A 113 -7.66 -2.97 -15.14
N ARG A 114 -8.36 -2.19 -14.31
CA ARG A 114 -9.64 -1.58 -14.67
C ARG A 114 -9.56 -0.06 -14.61
N ARG A 115 -10.50 0.61 -15.26
CA ARG A 115 -10.76 2.04 -15.05
C ARG A 115 -11.57 2.20 -13.77
N PHE A 116 -11.14 3.11 -12.92
CA PHE A 116 -11.84 3.41 -11.67
C PHE A 116 -11.67 4.88 -11.31
N GLY A 117 -12.70 5.49 -10.69
CA GLY A 117 -12.63 6.87 -10.22
C GLY A 117 -12.51 7.92 -11.35
N GLY A 118 -13.08 7.64 -12.54
CA GLY A 118 -13.06 8.56 -13.67
C GLY A 118 -11.76 8.57 -14.48
N THR A 119 -10.81 7.69 -14.19
CA THR A 119 -9.57 7.58 -14.98
C THR A 119 -9.85 7.17 -16.42
N LEU A 120 -9.11 7.76 -17.37
CA LEU A 120 -9.22 7.42 -18.80
C LEU A 120 -8.45 6.15 -19.16
N HIS A 121 -7.50 5.73 -18.32
CA HIS A 121 -6.62 4.59 -18.55
C HIS A 121 -6.93 3.43 -17.58
N HIS A 122 -6.68 2.20 -18.02
CA HIS A 122 -6.76 1.01 -17.16
C HIS A 122 -5.51 0.93 -16.26
N ARG A 123 -5.51 1.66 -15.15
CA ARG A 123 -4.38 1.73 -14.20
C ARG A 123 -4.68 1.22 -12.81
N THR A 124 -5.91 0.77 -12.55
CA THR A 124 -6.32 0.32 -11.22
C THR A 124 -6.16 -1.19 -11.12
N ALA A 125 -5.14 -1.65 -10.39
CA ALA A 125 -5.00 -3.05 -9.99
C ALA A 125 -6.02 -3.37 -8.90
N TYR A 126 -6.69 -4.53 -8.99
CA TYR A 126 -7.79 -4.88 -8.09
C TYR A 126 -7.82 -6.38 -7.79
N ALA A 127 -8.45 -6.75 -6.69
CA ALA A 127 -8.71 -8.12 -6.29
C ALA A 127 -10.22 -8.26 -6.02
N GLY A 128 -11.01 -8.38 -7.10
CA GLY A 128 -12.47 -8.37 -7.04
C GLY A 128 -13.01 -7.19 -6.23
N ALA A 129 -13.84 -7.48 -5.23
CA ALA A 129 -14.39 -6.51 -4.27
C ALA A 129 -13.62 -6.47 -2.92
N THR A 130 -12.50 -7.19 -2.81
CA THR A 130 -11.77 -7.37 -1.56
C THR A 130 -10.34 -6.83 -1.62
N THR A 131 -10.06 -5.86 -2.48
CA THR A 131 -8.70 -5.36 -2.70
C THR A 131 -8.03 -4.92 -1.41
N GLY A 132 -8.70 -4.10 -0.59
CA GLY A 132 -8.14 -3.62 0.67
C GLY A 132 -7.83 -4.76 1.65
N GLN A 133 -8.72 -5.74 1.73
CA GLN A 133 -8.52 -6.94 2.56
C GLN A 133 -7.28 -7.73 2.10
N GLN A 134 -7.13 -7.96 0.81
CA GLN A 134 -5.99 -8.69 0.25
C GLN A 134 -4.68 -7.96 0.51
N LEU A 135 -4.65 -6.65 0.29
CA LEU A 135 -3.49 -5.81 0.57
C LEU A 135 -3.10 -5.88 2.05
N LEU A 136 -4.10 -5.72 2.93
CA LEU A 136 -3.89 -5.68 4.36
C LEU A 136 -3.37 -7.01 4.90
N TYR A 137 -3.94 -8.12 4.43
CA TYR A 137 -3.52 -9.45 4.85
C TYR A 137 -2.11 -9.78 4.36
N ALA A 138 -1.78 -9.46 3.11
CA ALA A 138 -0.43 -9.68 2.59
C ALA A 138 0.62 -8.90 3.40
N LEU A 139 0.34 -7.64 3.75
CA LEU A 139 1.27 -6.85 4.57
C LEU A 139 1.34 -7.35 6.01
N ASP A 140 0.24 -7.76 6.62
CA ASP A 140 0.26 -8.34 7.98
C ASP A 140 1.07 -9.64 8.02
N GLU A 141 0.97 -10.50 6.99
CA GLU A 141 1.81 -11.71 6.91
C GLU A 141 3.31 -11.38 6.86
N GLN A 142 3.70 -10.32 6.15
CA GLN A 142 5.10 -9.87 6.16
C GLN A 142 5.51 -9.34 7.55
N VAL A 143 4.65 -8.56 8.20
CA VAL A 143 4.92 -8.06 9.56
C VAL A 143 5.06 -9.21 10.55
N ARG A 144 4.20 -10.24 10.44
CA ARG A 144 4.27 -11.42 11.31
C ARG A 144 5.58 -12.19 11.18
N ALA A 145 6.20 -12.23 10.00
CA ALA A 145 7.53 -12.80 9.86
C ALA A 145 8.55 -12.05 10.74
N TYR A 146 8.50 -10.72 10.74
CA TYR A 146 9.38 -9.91 11.61
C TYR A 146 9.01 -9.98 13.09
N GLU A 147 7.76 -10.29 13.45
CA GLU A 147 7.41 -10.61 14.85
C GLU A 147 8.11 -11.91 15.31
N VAL A 148 8.15 -12.93 14.44
CA VAL A 148 8.88 -14.18 14.74
C VAL A 148 10.37 -13.94 14.90
N ASP A 149 10.94 -13.05 14.09
CA ASP A 149 12.36 -12.65 14.18
C ASP A 149 12.66 -11.73 15.37
N GLY A 150 11.65 -11.34 16.15
CA GLY A 150 11.80 -10.46 17.32
C GLY A 150 12.06 -8.98 16.97
N LEU A 151 11.89 -8.58 15.71
CA LEU A 151 12.09 -7.20 15.26
C LEU A 151 10.83 -6.33 15.37
N VAL A 152 9.66 -6.93 15.49
CA VAL A 152 8.38 -6.19 15.57
C VAL A 152 7.57 -6.68 16.76
N THR A 153 6.97 -5.74 17.49
CA THR A 153 5.94 -6.00 18.48
C THR A 153 4.69 -5.22 18.12
N LYS A 154 3.55 -5.93 18.04
CA LYS A 154 2.23 -5.30 17.80
C LYS A 154 1.50 -5.06 19.12
N TYR A 155 1.02 -3.84 19.29
CA TYR A 155 0.15 -3.42 20.39
C TYR A 155 -1.24 -3.07 19.83
N GLU A 156 -2.10 -4.06 19.76
CA GLU A 156 -3.47 -3.92 19.25
C GLU A 156 -4.43 -3.58 20.39
N GLY A 157 -5.44 -2.73 20.12
CA GLY A 157 -6.36 -2.22 21.12
C GLY A 157 -5.79 -1.04 21.94
N TRP A 158 -4.75 -0.39 21.43
CA TRP A 158 -4.10 0.76 22.07
C TRP A 158 -4.46 2.07 21.36
N GLU A 159 -4.84 3.06 22.13
CA GLU A 159 -5.12 4.41 21.63
C GLU A 159 -3.92 5.33 21.87
N PHE A 160 -3.55 6.07 20.83
CA PHE A 160 -2.51 7.10 20.93
C PHE A 160 -3.13 8.41 21.39
N LEU A 161 -2.69 8.93 22.52
CA LEU A 161 -3.25 10.15 23.13
C LEU A 161 -2.41 11.40 22.89
N GLY A 162 -1.14 11.26 22.55
CA GLY A 162 -0.24 12.39 22.30
C GLY A 162 1.22 12.09 22.64
N ILE A 163 2.09 13.06 22.38
CA ILE A 163 3.50 13.08 22.71
C ILE A 163 3.72 14.10 23.80
#